data_403267331d62d3c60dc4bf55e6759de9
#
_entry.id   403267331d62d3c60dc4bf55e6759de9
#
_cell.length_a   1.000
_cell.length_b   1.000
_cell.length_c   1.000
_cell.angle_alpha   90.00
_cell.angle_beta   90.00
_cell.angle_gamma   90.00
#
_symmetry.space_group_name_H-M   'P 1'
#
loop_
_entity.id
_entity.type
_entity.pdbx_description
1 polymer ?
#
loop_
_entity_poly.entity_id
_entity_poly.type
_entity_poly.pdbx_seq_one_letter_code
_entity_poly.pdbx_strand_id
1 'polypeptide(L)'
;MTRYLLDANAIIVILNDTTSNAARRIRREQPSDVAIPVIVAHELFYGAFKSRRAAQNVALIDALQLPVLEFDKEDARRAGAIRALLASKGTPIGPYDVLIAGQAVARNLIVVTHNTQEFGRVPGLRFEDWQT
;
A
#
# COMPACT_ATOMS: atom_id res chain seq x y z
N MET A 1 0.73 13.75 10.51
CA MET A 1 -0.27 12.69 10.72
C MET A 1 -0.48 11.93 9.43
N THR A 2 -0.43 10.63 9.48
CA THR A 2 -0.57 9.80 8.27
C THR A 2 -1.96 9.97 7.66
N ARG A 3 -2.00 10.17 6.35
CA ARG A 3 -3.25 10.26 5.57
C ARG A 3 -3.32 9.20 4.49
N TYR A 4 -2.17 8.79 3.95
CA TYR A 4 -2.06 7.92 2.79
C TYR A 4 -1.26 6.67 3.09
N LEU A 5 -1.75 5.53 2.63
CA LEU A 5 -1.02 4.27 2.59
C LEU A 5 -0.74 3.91 1.13
N LEU A 6 0.53 3.73 0.79
CA LEU A 6 0.92 3.38 -0.56
C LEU A 6 1.01 1.86 -0.71
N ASP A 7 0.40 1.31 -1.76
CA ASP A 7 0.60 -0.10 -2.09
C ASP A 7 1.95 -0.33 -2.77
N ALA A 8 2.32 -1.59 -2.98
CA ALA A 8 3.64 -1.94 -3.53
C ALA A 8 3.84 -1.38 -4.94
N ASN A 9 2.82 -1.44 -5.80
CA ASN A 9 2.93 -0.95 -7.17
C ASN A 9 3.15 0.57 -7.22
N ALA A 10 2.50 1.33 -6.36
CA ALA A 10 2.70 2.78 -6.28
C ALA A 10 4.16 3.09 -5.93
N ILE A 11 4.74 2.39 -4.95
CA ILE A 11 6.14 2.57 -4.56
C ILE A 11 7.08 2.20 -5.72
N ILE A 12 6.83 1.07 -6.39
CA ILE A 12 7.67 0.61 -7.50
C ILE A 12 7.68 1.63 -8.63
N VAL A 13 6.52 2.18 -8.99
CA VAL A 13 6.44 3.22 -10.03
C VAL A 13 7.24 4.46 -9.62
N ILE A 14 7.13 4.90 -8.37
CA ILE A 14 7.86 6.05 -7.85
C ILE A 14 9.37 5.82 -7.92
N LEU A 15 9.84 4.63 -7.55
CA LEU A 15 11.26 4.29 -7.56
C LEU A 15 11.82 4.15 -8.98
N ASN A 16 11.04 3.60 -9.91
CA ASN A 16 11.51 3.30 -11.26
C ASN A 16 11.39 4.49 -12.22
N ASP A 17 10.48 5.43 -11.96
CA ASP A 17 10.24 6.56 -12.84
C ASP A 17 10.01 7.83 -12.02
N THR A 18 11.08 8.60 -11.84
CA THR A 18 11.04 9.85 -11.08
C THR A 18 10.24 10.96 -11.78
N THR A 19 9.87 10.76 -13.05
CA THR A 19 9.05 11.70 -13.82
C THR A 19 7.58 11.31 -13.87
N SER A 20 7.22 10.16 -13.27
CA SER A 20 5.85 9.68 -13.26
C SER A 20 4.91 10.62 -12.48
N ASN A 21 3.62 10.52 -12.77
CA ASN A 21 2.62 11.29 -12.03
C ASN A 21 2.65 10.95 -10.53
N ALA A 22 2.85 9.68 -10.19
CA ALA A 22 2.95 9.25 -8.80
C ALA A 22 4.16 9.87 -8.11
N ALA A 23 5.32 9.90 -8.77
CA ALA A 23 6.52 10.51 -8.22
C ALA A 23 6.35 12.02 -8.02
N ARG A 24 5.69 12.69 -8.96
CA ARG A 24 5.37 14.13 -8.81
C ARG A 24 4.41 14.37 -7.66
N ARG A 25 3.42 13.52 -7.50
CA ARG A 25 2.42 13.66 -6.44
C ARG A 25 3.05 13.48 -5.08
N ILE A 26 3.89 12.45 -4.89
CA ILE A 26 4.50 12.21 -3.57
C ILE A 26 5.42 13.36 -3.16
N ARG A 27 6.10 14.00 -4.11
CA ARG A 27 6.96 15.16 -3.79
C ARG A 27 6.17 16.36 -3.30
N ARG A 28 4.88 16.45 -3.60
CA ARG A 28 4.00 17.54 -3.14
C ARG A 28 3.36 17.24 -1.79
N GLU A 29 3.45 16.00 -1.32
CA GLU A 29 2.89 15.64 -0.02
C GLU A 29 3.93 15.79 1.08
N GLN A 30 3.47 16.04 2.30
CA GLN A 30 4.33 16.02 3.48
C GLN A 30 4.77 14.57 3.73
N PRO A 31 6.07 14.29 3.92
CA PRO A 31 6.50 12.90 4.20
C PRO A 31 5.80 12.29 5.41
N SER A 32 5.45 13.08 6.41
CA SER A 32 4.72 12.61 7.59
C SER A 32 3.28 12.20 7.31
N ASP A 33 2.72 12.59 6.16
CA ASP A 33 1.36 12.23 5.77
C ASP A 33 1.28 10.93 4.98
N VAL A 34 2.42 10.38 4.55
CA VAL A 34 2.49 9.21 3.69
C VAL A 34 3.22 8.09 4.42
N ALA A 35 2.65 6.90 4.39
CA ALA A 35 3.27 5.75 5.05
C ALA A 35 3.19 4.51 4.17
N ILE A 36 4.06 3.55 4.49
CA ILE A 36 4.11 2.24 3.84
C ILE A 36 3.58 1.22 4.85
N PRO A 37 2.51 0.46 4.53
CA PRO A 37 2.14 -0.67 5.38
C PRO A 37 3.31 -1.66 5.51
N VAL A 38 3.51 -2.24 6.68
CA VAL A 38 4.58 -3.24 6.86
C VAL A 38 4.40 -4.42 5.90
N ILE A 39 3.16 -4.75 5.53
CA ILE A 39 2.86 -5.78 4.54
C ILE A 39 3.43 -5.40 3.17
N VAL A 40 3.32 -4.14 2.78
CA VAL A 40 3.91 -3.62 1.54
C VAL A 40 5.43 -3.65 1.62
N ALA A 41 6.00 -3.28 2.76
CA ALA A 41 7.45 -3.38 2.95
C ALA A 41 7.93 -4.82 2.72
N HIS A 42 7.21 -5.82 3.24
CA HIS A 42 7.49 -7.23 2.98
C HIS A 42 7.48 -7.55 1.48
N GLU A 43 6.47 -7.10 0.75
CA GLU A 43 6.37 -7.34 -0.70
C GLU A 43 7.56 -6.71 -1.45
N LEU A 44 7.93 -5.49 -1.07
CA LEU A 44 9.06 -4.79 -1.67
C LEU A 44 10.38 -5.52 -1.41
N PHE A 45 10.61 -5.95 -0.18
CA PHE A 45 11.82 -6.69 0.17
C PHE A 45 11.88 -8.05 -0.51
N TYR A 46 10.75 -8.76 -0.58
CA TYR A 46 10.69 -10.01 -1.32
C TYR A 46 11.09 -9.82 -2.79
N GLY A 47 10.53 -8.82 -3.45
CA GLY A 47 10.87 -8.51 -4.84
C GLY A 47 12.35 -8.14 -5.01
N ALA A 48 12.90 -7.37 -4.06
CA ALA A 48 14.30 -6.96 -4.08
C ALA A 48 15.25 -8.15 -3.92
N PHE A 49 15.00 -8.99 -2.91
CA PHE A 49 15.87 -10.15 -2.65
C PHE A 49 15.86 -11.18 -3.79
N LYS A 50 14.74 -11.30 -4.49
CA LYS A 50 14.61 -12.23 -5.62
C LYS A 50 15.20 -11.66 -6.93
N SER A 51 15.50 -10.38 -6.99
CA SER A 51 16.03 -9.72 -8.18
C SER A 51 17.53 -10.00 -8.39
N ARG A 52 18.02 -9.72 -9.60
CA ARG A 52 19.45 -9.88 -9.92
C ARG A 52 20.33 -8.85 -9.21
N ARG A 53 19.75 -7.73 -8.78
CA ARG A 53 20.45 -6.66 -8.07
C ARG A 53 19.92 -6.53 -6.64
N ALA A 54 19.88 -7.64 -5.94
CA ALA A 54 19.27 -7.72 -4.62
C ALA A 54 19.82 -6.66 -3.65
N ALA A 55 21.15 -6.57 -3.52
CA ALA A 55 21.76 -5.63 -2.58
C ALA A 55 21.42 -4.17 -2.92
N GLN A 56 21.44 -3.82 -4.21
CA GLN A 56 21.12 -2.46 -4.65
C GLN A 56 19.63 -2.15 -4.42
N ASN A 57 18.76 -3.08 -4.74
CA ASN A 57 17.32 -2.88 -4.59
C ASN A 57 16.89 -2.82 -3.13
N VAL A 58 17.48 -3.63 -2.26
CA VAL A 58 17.27 -3.54 -0.82
C VAL A 58 17.71 -2.16 -0.30
N ALA A 59 18.89 -1.68 -0.76
CA ALA A 59 19.37 -0.37 -0.35
C ALA A 59 18.44 0.77 -0.78
N LEU A 60 17.84 0.67 -1.98
CA LEU A 60 16.85 1.65 -2.45
C LEU A 60 15.63 1.68 -1.53
N ILE A 61 15.14 0.51 -1.11
CA ILE A 61 13.99 0.43 -0.21
C ILE A 61 14.35 1.01 1.16
N ASP A 62 15.51 0.65 1.70
CA ASP A 62 15.98 1.16 2.99
C ASP A 62 16.20 2.69 2.95
N ALA A 63 16.50 3.24 1.78
CA ALA A 63 16.69 4.68 1.61
C ALA A 63 15.38 5.47 1.54
N LEU A 64 14.23 4.81 1.43
CA LEU A 64 12.95 5.49 1.47
C LEU A 64 12.72 6.06 2.87
N GLN A 65 12.52 7.38 2.93
CA GLN A 65 12.33 8.08 4.20
C GLN A 65 10.85 8.23 4.54
N LEU A 66 10.09 7.15 4.34
CA LEU A 66 8.68 7.10 4.67
C LEU A 66 8.48 6.19 5.88
N PRO A 67 7.62 6.58 6.82
CA PRO A 67 7.32 5.71 7.94
C PRO A 67 6.67 4.41 7.49
N VAL A 68 7.02 3.32 8.17
CA VAL A 68 6.40 2.01 7.96
C VAL A 68 5.42 1.78 9.10
N LEU A 69 4.15 1.54 8.76
CA LEU A 69 3.11 1.30 9.76
C LEU A 69 3.03 -0.18 10.10
N GLU A 70 3.11 -0.47 11.39
CA GLU A 70 2.91 -1.83 11.90
C GLU A 70 1.46 -2.25 11.72
N PHE A 71 1.25 -3.56 11.56
CA PHE A 71 -0.08 -4.15 11.43
C PHE A 71 -0.48 -4.70 12.80
N ASP A 72 -1.50 -4.10 13.42
CA ASP A 72 -1.92 -4.46 14.76
C ASP A 72 -3.21 -5.30 14.80
N LYS A 73 -3.66 -5.61 15.99
CA LYS A 73 -4.83 -6.47 16.19
C LYS A 73 -6.11 -5.85 15.62
N GLU A 74 -6.28 -4.52 15.75
CA GLU A 74 -7.47 -3.86 15.20
C GLU A 74 -7.44 -3.88 13.67
N ASP A 75 -6.27 -3.69 13.06
CA ASP A 75 -6.09 -3.85 11.61
C ASP A 75 -6.50 -5.26 11.18
N ALA A 76 -6.07 -6.28 11.93
CA ALA A 76 -6.39 -7.68 11.65
C ALA A 76 -7.89 -7.94 11.75
N ARG A 77 -8.55 -7.37 12.77
CA ARG A 77 -9.99 -7.52 12.95
C ARG A 77 -10.75 -6.95 11.75
N ARG A 78 -10.41 -5.75 11.32
CA ARG A 78 -11.05 -5.11 10.16
C ARG A 78 -10.79 -5.88 8.87
N ALA A 79 -9.55 -6.33 8.66
CA ALA A 79 -9.21 -7.13 7.49
C ALA A 79 -10.00 -8.43 7.45
N GLY A 80 -10.14 -9.11 8.58
CA GLY A 80 -10.92 -10.33 8.70
C GLY A 80 -12.38 -10.12 8.35
N ALA A 81 -12.98 -9.06 8.86
CA ALA A 81 -14.38 -8.71 8.59
C ALA A 81 -14.58 -8.41 7.09
N ILE A 82 -13.69 -7.64 6.49
CA ILE A 82 -13.74 -7.31 5.06
C ILE A 82 -13.61 -8.59 4.22
N ARG A 83 -12.65 -9.44 4.55
CA ARG A 83 -12.43 -10.69 3.82
C ARG A 83 -13.65 -11.60 3.87
N ALA A 84 -14.27 -11.74 5.04
CA ALA A 84 -15.49 -12.55 5.20
C ALA A 84 -16.64 -11.99 4.36
N LEU A 85 -16.81 -10.66 4.37
CA LEU A 85 -17.85 -10.00 3.59
C LEU A 85 -17.64 -10.22 2.09
N LEU A 86 -16.43 -9.99 1.58
CA LEU A 86 -16.15 -10.16 0.15
C LEU A 86 -16.27 -11.63 -0.27
N ALA A 87 -15.88 -12.56 0.57
CA ALA A 87 -16.05 -13.98 0.31
C ALA A 87 -17.54 -14.35 0.20
N SER A 88 -18.38 -13.82 1.08
CA SER A 88 -19.82 -14.08 1.06
C SER A 88 -20.48 -13.55 -0.21
N LYS A 89 -19.92 -12.51 -0.82
CA LYS A 89 -20.41 -11.94 -2.08
C LYS A 89 -19.79 -12.56 -3.32
N GLY A 90 -18.85 -13.50 -3.15
CA GLY A 90 -18.13 -14.09 -4.26
C GLY A 90 -17.17 -13.14 -4.97
N THR A 91 -16.73 -12.07 -4.30
CA THR A 91 -15.86 -11.04 -4.87
C THR A 91 -14.59 -10.83 -4.02
N PRO A 92 -13.79 -11.89 -3.77
CA PRO A 92 -12.56 -11.75 -2.99
C PRO A 92 -11.54 -10.86 -3.70
N ILE A 93 -10.63 -10.28 -2.93
CA ILE A 93 -9.48 -9.54 -3.43
C ILE A 93 -8.20 -10.26 -3.00
N GLY A 94 -7.05 -9.81 -3.50
CA GLY A 94 -5.76 -10.42 -3.17
C GLY A 94 -5.53 -10.51 -1.67
N PRO A 95 -4.80 -11.54 -1.19
CA PRO A 95 -4.62 -11.78 0.25
C PRO A 95 -3.84 -10.67 0.96
N TYR A 96 -2.90 -10.01 0.29
CA TYR A 96 -2.22 -8.86 0.86
C TYR A 96 -3.06 -7.59 0.76
N ASP A 97 -3.80 -7.43 -0.33
CA ASP A 97 -4.64 -6.24 -0.55
C ASP A 97 -5.73 -6.14 0.53
N VAL A 98 -6.30 -7.27 0.95
CA VAL A 98 -7.32 -7.25 2.01
C VAL A 98 -6.73 -6.79 3.34
N LEU A 99 -5.47 -7.11 3.61
CA LEU A 99 -4.78 -6.64 4.82
C LEU A 99 -4.52 -5.13 4.77
N ILE A 100 -4.09 -4.63 3.62
CA ILE A 100 -3.90 -3.19 3.41
C ILE A 100 -5.23 -2.45 3.58
N ALA A 101 -6.30 -2.98 2.96
CA ALA A 101 -7.63 -2.40 3.07
C ALA A 101 -8.12 -2.36 4.52
N GLY A 102 -7.92 -3.43 5.27
CA GLY A 102 -8.28 -3.50 6.68
C GLY A 102 -7.57 -2.45 7.52
N GLN A 103 -6.27 -2.30 7.32
CA GLN A 103 -5.49 -1.28 8.01
C GLN A 103 -5.99 0.13 7.68
N ALA A 104 -6.24 0.40 6.41
CA ALA A 104 -6.72 1.71 5.97
C ALA A 104 -8.09 2.04 6.58
N VAL A 105 -9.02 1.09 6.58
CA VAL A 105 -10.35 1.29 7.17
C VAL A 105 -10.25 1.49 8.69
N ALA A 106 -9.44 0.67 9.37
CA ALA A 106 -9.27 0.76 10.82
C ALA A 106 -8.73 2.12 11.26
N ARG A 107 -7.89 2.73 10.44
CA ARG A 107 -7.20 4.00 10.78
C ARG A 107 -7.74 5.20 10.00
N ASN A 108 -8.77 5.01 9.18
CA ASN A 108 -9.37 6.06 8.36
C ASN A 108 -8.34 6.71 7.41
N LEU A 109 -7.58 5.88 6.72
CA LEU A 109 -6.53 6.32 5.78
C LEU A 109 -6.97 6.06 4.35
N ILE A 110 -6.33 6.76 3.40
CA ILE A 110 -6.57 6.65 1.97
C ILE A 110 -5.52 5.71 1.37
N VAL A 111 -5.96 4.65 0.68
CA VAL A 111 -5.04 3.76 -0.03
C VAL A 111 -4.67 4.38 -1.37
N VAL A 112 -3.38 4.46 -1.67
CA VAL A 112 -2.88 4.91 -2.96
C VAL A 112 -2.54 3.67 -3.77
N THR A 113 -3.30 3.44 -4.84
CA THR A 113 -3.23 2.21 -5.63
C THR A 113 -3.67 2.45 -7.06
N HIS A 114 -3.11 1.68 -7.99
CA HIS A 114 -3.62 1.61 -9.37
C HIS A 114 -4.67 0.50 -9.50
N ASN A 115 -4.75 -0.41 -8.54
CA ASN A 115 -5.69 -1.53 -8.53
C ASN A 115 -7.06 -1.09 -7.99
N THR A 116 -7.66 -0.11 -8.64
CA THR A 116 -8.91 0.51 -8.19
C THR A 116 -10.10 -0.43 -8.28
N GLN A 117 -10.03 -1.43 -9.18
CA GLN A 117 -11.11 -2.40 -9.33
C GLN A 117 -11.26 -3.27 -8.08
N GLU A 118 -10.18 -3.84 -7.57
CA GLU A 118 -10.22 -4.68 -6.37
C GLU A 118 -10.51 -3.86 -5.11
N PHE A 119 -9.77 -2.77 -4.89
CA PHE A 119 -9.99 -1.94 -3.71
C PHE A 119 -11.37 -1.27 -3.72
N GLY A 120 -11.93 -1.02 -4.90
CA GLY A 120 -13.31 -0.50 -5.03
C GLY A 120 -14.39 -1.45 -4.53
N ARG A 121 -14.07 -2.74 -4.35
CA ARG A 121 -15.01 -3.72 -3.78
C ARG A 121 -15.16 -3.58 -2.27
N VAL A 122 -14.28 -2.86 -1.60
CA VAL A 122 -14.25 -2.76 -0.13
C VAL A 122 -15.16 -1.62 0.33
N PRO A 123 -16.25 -1.91 1.06
CA PRO A 123 -17.16 -0.86 1.52
C PRO A 123 -16.46 0.11 2.48
N GLY A 124 -16.68 1.40 2.27
CA GLY A 124 -16.17 2.44 3.14
C GLY A 124 -14.70 2.78 2.97
N LEU A 125 -13.99 2.07 2.09
CA LEU A 125 -12.59 2.36 1.81
C LEU A 125 -12.46 3.57 0.89
N ARG A 126 -11.57 4.49 1.26
CA ARG A 126 -11.16 5.59 0.37
C ARG A 126 -9.86 5.21 -0.32
N PHE A 127 -9.77 5.46 -1.60
CA PHE A 127 -8.54 5.20 -2.37
C PHE A 127 -8.37 6.24 -3.46
N GLU A 128 -7.12 6.43 -3.87
CA GLU A 128 -6.73 7.33 -4.95
C GLU A 128 -5.73 6.63 -5.85
N ASP A 129 -5.79 6.94 -7.14
CA ASP A 129 -4.81 6.48 -8.11
C ASP A 129 -3.92 7.66 -8.50
N TRP A 130 -2.65 7.62 -8.07
CA TRP A 130 -1.70 8.68 -8.37
C TRP A 130 -0.97 8.48 -9.71
N GLN A 131 -1.27 7.40 -10.41
CA GLN A 131 -0.59 7.07 -11.68
C GLN A 131 -1.30 7.67 -12.90
N THR A 132 -2.52 8.14 -12.72
CA THR A 132 -3.30 8.75 -13.81
C THR A 132 -3.23 10.27 -13.82
#